data_4e5583f68ad9db7c6bd4fbd4c5f9912b
#
_entry.id   4e5583f68ad9db7c6bd4fbd4c5f9912b
#
_cell.length_a   1.000
_cell.length_b   1.000
_cell.length_c   1.000
_cell.angle_alpha   90.00
_cell.angle_beta   90.00
_cell.angle_gamma   90.00
#
_symmetry.space_group_name_H-M   'P 1'
#
loop_
_entity.id
_entity.type
_entity.pdbx_description
1 polymer ?
#
loop_
_entity_poly.entity_id
_entity_poly.type
_entity_poly.pdbx_seq_one_letter_code
_entity_poly.pdbx_strand_id
1 'polypeptide(L)'
;EYAVDRLACGDKDGEELVKELLYRPTCNISGIKSGWTGERGKTIVPCDAWVRLDLRLIKDMTAEEAAKRLEAFVKASPYGPFEVTAVSSIPPYKVPPNDELVQLAGRLAKEVYGRDPVVWPYLDGTAPFGLFPRYIGGDIFVIGLGAPFATANTHAPNENISIEQYLTGIKYMANIFYEYLC
;
A
#
# COMPACT_ATOMS: atom_id res chain seq x y z
N GLU A 1 6.52 -8.47 9.27
CA GLU A 1 6.99 -8.42 10.66
C GLU A 1 7.50 -7.01 10.94
N TYR A 2 6.69 -6.20 11.58
CA TYR A 2 6.90 -4.75 11.66
C TYR A 2 7.61 -4.32 12.94
N ALA A 3 8.13 -5.23 13.76
CA ALA A 3 8.90 -4.96 14.97
C ALA A 3 8.35 -3.77 15.79
N VAL A 4 7.05 -3.77 16.07
CA VAL A 4 6.37 -2.72 16.84
C VAL A 4 5.94 -3.26 18.20
N ASP A 5 6.12 -2.46 19.24
CA ASP A 5 5.77 -2.83 20.61
C ASP A 5 4.26 -2.70 20.90
N ARG A 6 3.55 -1.89 20.11
CA ARG A 6 2.13 -1.61 20.31
C ARG A 6 1.44 -1.26 19.02
N LEU A 7 0.24 -1.80 18.84
CA LEU A 7 -0.63 -1.52 17.69
C LEU A 7 -1.75 -0.54 18.08
N ALA A 8 -2.12 0.33 17.14
CA ALA A 8 -3.20 1.29 17.35
C ALA A 8 -4.58 0.63 17.48
N CYS A 9 -4.74 -0.59 16.95
CA CYS A 9 -6.01 -1.34 16.94
C CYS A 9 -6.20 -2.26 18.17
N GLY A 10 -5.39 -2.12 19.21
CA GLY A 10 -5.55 -2.85 20.48
C GLY A 10 -5.03 -4.28 20.45
N ASP A 11 -5.65 -5.15 21.27
CA ASP A 11 -5.18 -6.52 21.57
C ASP A 11 -5.68 -7.58 20.58
N LYS A 12 -5.78 -7.25 19.28
CA LYS A 12 -6.15 -8.22 18.25
C LYS A 12 -5.03 -9.22 18.04
N ASP A 13 -5.40 -10.46 17.76
CA ASP A 13 -4.42 -11.48 17.40
C ASP A 13 -3.81 -11.25 16.01
N GLY A 14 -2.74 -12.00 15.69
CA GLY A 14 -2.01 -11.82 14.43
C GLY A 14 -2.86 -12.04 13.18
N GLU A 15 -3.82 -12.97 13.19
CA GLU A 15 -4.70 -13.27 12.06
C GLU A 15 -5.72 -12.15 11.85
N GLU A 16 -6.33 -11.66 12.91
CA GLU A 16 -7.27 -10.52 12.84
C GLU A 16 -6.59 -9.25 12.34
N LEU A 17 -5.37 -9.00 12.80
CA LEU A 17 -4.57 -7.86 12.34
C LEU A 17 -4.26 -7.93 10.84
N VAL A 18 -3.86 -9.10 10.36
CA VAL A 18 -3.60 -9.33 8.94
C VAL A 18 -4.87 -9.15 8.11
N LYS A 19 -6.01 -9.65 8.58
CA LYS A 19 -7.31 -9.45 7.92
C LYS A 19 -7.69 -7.96 7.84
N GLU A 20 -7.49 -7.23 8.92
CA GLU A 20 -7.76 -5.78 8.92
C GLU A 20 -6.84 -5.01 7.99
N LEU A 21 -5.55 -5.30 8.02
CA LEU A 21 -4.56 -4.65 7.15
C LEU A 21 -4.84 -4.89 5.66
N LEU A 22 -5.18 -6.12 5.30
CA LEU A 22 -5.27 -6.51 3.89
C LEU A 22 -6.66 -6.38 3.26
N TYR A 23 -7.73 -6.38 4.06
CA TYR A 23 -9.10 -6.45 3.54
C TYR A 23 -10.00 -5.30 3.98
N ARG A 24 -9.46 -4.30 4.69
CA ARG A 24 -10.21 -3.09 5.04
C ARG A 24 -9.62 -1.86 4.36
N PRO A 25 -10.47 -0.96 3.88
CA PRO A 25 -9.99 0.33 3.43
C PRO A 25 -9.48 1.13 4.61
N THR A 26 -8.48 1.98 4.38
CA THR A 26 -7.98 2.90 5.40
C THR A 26 -8.22 4.35 4.99
N CYS A 27 -8.36 5.22 5.98
CA CYS A 27 -8.42 6.66 5.81
C CYS A 27 -7.38 7.30 6.73
N ASN A 28 -6.33 7.81 6.15
CA ASN A 28 -5.25 8.45 6.89
C ASN A 28 -5.25 9.95 6.67
N ILE A 29 -5.09 10.72 7.75
CA ILE A 29 -4.90 12.17 7.67
C ILE A 29 -3.43 12.44 7.37
N SER A 30 -3.11 12.77 6.14
CA SER A 30 -1.75 13.05 5.69
C SER A 30 -1.32 14.52 5.83
N GLY A 31 -2.25 15.40 6.15
CA GLY A 31 -1.94 16.80 6.43
C GLY A 31 -3.13 17.58 6.98
N ILE A 32 -2.85 18.50 7.89
CA ILE A 32 -3.81 19.46 8.41
C ILE A 32 -3.15 20.83 8.43
N LYS A 33 -3.86 21.87 8.01
CA LYS A 33 -3.41 23.25 8.16
C LYS A 33 -4.59 24.16 8.50
N SER A 34 -4.38 25.02 9.47
CA SER A 34 -5.27 26.14 9.79
C SER A 34 -4.51 27.21 10.55
N GLY A 35 -4.96 28.45 10.44
CA GLY A 35 -4.42 29.59 11.21
C GLY A 35 -3.01 29.99 10.83
N TRP A 36 -2.34 30.68 11.77
CA TRP A 36 -0.99 31.16 11.59
C TRP A 36 0.04 30.07 11.91
N THR A 37 0.91 29.77 10.98
CA THR A 37 1.97 28.73 11.09
C THR A 37 3.39 29.30 11.06
N GLY A 38 3.57 30.63 11.20
CA GLY A 38 4.88 31.27 11.28
C GLY A 38 5.52 31.18 12.67
N GLU A 39 6.80 31.56 12.79
CA GLU A 39 7.61 31.40 14.00
C GLU A 39 7.10 32.20 15.21
N ARG A 40 6.46 33.34 15.00
CA ARG A 40 5.92 34.18 16.08
C ARG A 40 4.44 34.02 16.24
N GLY A 41 3.94 34.03 17.47
CA GLY A 41 2.52 34.04 17.76
C GLY A 41 1.81 35.24 17.09
N LYS A 42 0.60 35.01 16.56
CA LYS A 42 -0.26 36.05 15.98
C LYS A 42 -1.69 35.78 16.38
N THR A 43 -2.34 36.79 16.95
CA THR A 43 -3.77 36.72 17.26
C THR A 43 -4.58 36.94 16.00
N ILE A 44 -5.13 35.86 15.44
CA ILE A 44 -6.00 35.90 14.25
C ILE A 44 -7.14 34.91 14.39
N VAL A 45 -8.22 35.18 13.67
CA VAL A 45 -9.24 34.18 13.36
C VAL A 45 -8.89 33.58 12.01
N PRO A 46 -8.65 32.25 11.89
CA PRO A 46 -8.36 31.63 10.61
C PRO A 46 -9.50 31.85 9.61
N CYS A 47 -9.16 32.18 8.37
CA CYS A 47 -10.14 32.33 7.30
C CYS A 47 -10.36 31.00 6.54
N ASP A 48 -9.41 30.07 6.64
CA ASP A 48 -9.45 28.79 6.00
C ASP A 48 -8.80 27.69 6.86
N ALA A 49 -9.22 26.48 6.59
CA ALA A 49 -8.59 25.26 7.07
C ALA A 49 -8.70 24.18 6.00
N TRP A 50 -7.70 23.32 5.91
CA TRP A 50 -7.80 22.18 5.04
C TRP A 50 -7.21 20.91 5.69
N VAL A 51 -7.72 19.78 5.22
CA VAL A 51 -7.26 18.45 5.60
C VAL A 51 -6.97 17.67 4.33
N ARG A 52 -5.85 16.98 4.28
CA ARG A 52 -5.55 16.00 3.24
C ARG A 52 -5.77 14.61 3.78
N LEU A 53 -6.52 13.82 3.02
CA LEU A 53 -6.83 12.44 3.33
C LEU A 53 -6.19 11.54 2.28
N ASP A 54 -5.54 10.47 2.73
CA ASP A 54 -5.09 9.35 1.91
C ASP A 54 -6.00 8.16 2.21
N LEU A 55 -6.76 7.74 1.20
CA LEU A 55 -7.67 6.61 1.28
C LEU A 55 -7.04 5.41 0.57
N ARG A 56 -6.78 4.34 1.32
CA ARG A 56 -6.38 3.07 0.72
C ARG A 56 -7.63 2.26 0.43
N LEU A 57 -7.83 1.93 -0.84
CA LEU A 57 -9.02 1.23 -1.32
C LEU A 57 -8.72 -0.26 -1.46
N ILE A 58 -9.73 -1.09 -1.24
CA ILE A 58 -9.69 -2.53 -1.53
C ILE A 58 -10.30 -2.81 -2.91
N LYS A 59 -10.10 -4.02 -3.43
CA LYS A 59 -10.41 -4.42 -4.82
C LYS A 59 -11.80 -4.01 -5.32
N ASP A 60 -12.82 -4.09 -4.47
CA ASP A 60 -14.21 -3.87 -4.88
C ASP A 60 -14.68 -2.42 -4.64
N MET A 61 -13.74 -1.50 -4.43
CA MET A 61 -14.00 -0.07 -4.25
C MET A 61 -13.46 0.74 -5.42
N THR A 62 -14.19 1.76 -5.83
CA THR A 62 -13.70 2.75 -6.79
C THR A 62 -13.39 4.07 -6.10
N ALA A 63 -12.47 4.84 -6.69
CA ALA A 63 -12.12 6.16 -6.18
C ALA A 63 -13.32 7.12 -6.24
N GLU A 64 -14.15 7.01 -7.28
CA GLU A 64 -15.36 7.80 -7.48
C GLU A 64 -16.38 7.54 -6.38
N GLU A 65 -16.60 6.28 -6.02
CA GLU A 65 -17.52 5.93 -4.91
C GLU A 65 -16.98 6.40 -3.57
N ALA A 66 -15.68 6.23 -3.31
CA ALA A 66 -15.04 6.70 -2.09
C ALA A 66 -15.17 8.22 -1.95
N ALA A 67 -14.90 8.97 -3.02
CA ALA A 67 -15.04 10.43 -3.04
C ALA A 67 -16.49 10.86 -2.80
N LYS A 68 -17.48 10.24 -3.46
CA LYS A 68 -18.91 10.51 -3.26
C LYS A 68 -19.36 10.24 -1.81
N ARG A 69 -18.91 9.12 -1.21
CA ARG A 69 -19.20 8.79 0.18
C ARG A 69 -18.61 9.80 1.15
N LEU A 70 -17.37 10.21 0.94
CA LEU A 70 -16.71 11.24 1.73
C LEU A 70 -17.45 12.59 1.60
N GLU A 71 -17.78 12.98 0.38
CA GLU A 71 -18.54 14.21 0.13
C GLU A 71 -19.90 14.21 0.83
N ALA A 72 -20.64 13.10 0.72
CA ALA A 72 -21.92 12.95 1.42
C ALA A 72 -21.77 13.02 2.94
N PHE A 73 -20.72 12.39 3.49
CA PHE A 73 -20.42 12.42 4.92
C PHE A 73 -20.13 13.85 5.42
N VAL A 74 -19.26 14.59 4.72
CA VAL A 74 -18.93 15.95 5.17
C VAL A 74 -20.09 16.93 4.94
N LYS A 75 -20.91 16.76 3.91
CA LYS A 75 -22.13 17.55 3.68
C LYS A 75 -23.19 17.35 4.77
N ALA A 76 -23.27 16.15 5.33
CA ALA A 76 -24.17 15.86 6.45
C ALA A 76 -23.67 16.40 7.80
N SER A 77 -22.43 16.87 7.87
CA SER A 77 -21.84 17.42 9.08
C SER A 77 -22.49 18.76 9.46
N PRO A 78 -22.74 19.01 10.76
CA PRO A 78 -23.21 20.31 11.23
C PRO A 78 -22.16 21.43 11.18
N TYR A 79 -20.91 21.07 10.84
CA TYR A 79 -19.76 21.97 10.83
C TYR A 79 -19.41 22.37 9.40
N GLY A 80 -20.20 22.85 8.61
CA GLY A 80 -19.88 23.26 7.23
C GLY A 80 -19.89 24.77 7.02
N PRO A 81 -19.69 25.21 5.79
CA PRO A 81 -19.58 24.42 4.56
C PRO A 81 -18.19 23.79 4.37
N PHE A 82 -18.17 22.60 3.71
CA PHE A 82 -16.93 21.94 3.28
C PHE A 82 -16.94 21.75 1.77
N GLU A 83 -15.76 21.87 1.18
CA GLU A 83 -15.48 21.49 -0.20
C GLU A 83 -14.59 20.24 -0.23
N VAL A 84 -14.92 19.27 -1.08
CA VAL A 84 -14.16 18.04 -1.25
C VAL A 84 -13.61 18.00 -2.67
N THR A 85 -12.29 17.90 -2.78
CA THR A 85 -11.61 17.79 -4.07
C THR A 85 -10.80 16.50 -4.14
N ALA A 86 -11.11 15.63 -5.10
CA ALA A 86 -10.28 14.47 -5.41
C ALA A 86 -9.08 14.91 -6.25
N VAL A 87 -7.86 14.68 -5.76
CA VAL A 87 -6.62 15.16 -6.42
C VAL A 87 -6.04 14.11 -7.36
N SER A 88 -6.02 12.85 -6.92
CA SER A 88 -5.49 11.74 -7.72
C SER A 88 -6.11 10.43 -7.28
N SER A 89 -6.11 9.43 -8.17
CA SER A 89 -6.54 8.09 -7.83
C SER A 89 -5.77 7.05 -8.64
N ILE A 90 -5.52 5.91 -7.99
CA ILE A 90 -4.99 4.71 -8.62
C ILE A 90 -5.97 3.58 -8.30
N PRO A 91 -6.50 2.88 -9.29
CA PRO A 91 -7.46 1.81 -9.05
C PRO A 91 -6.78 0.66 -8.31
N PRO A 92 -7.44 0.03 -7.33
CA PRO A 92 -6.95 -1.19 -6.71
C PRO A 92 -6.90 -2.33 -7.73
N TYR A 93 -5.89 -3.17 -7.61
CA TYR A 93 -5.66 -4.29 -8.52
C TYR A 93 -5.32 -5.57 -7.73
N LYS A 94 -5.74 -6.71 -8.25
CA LYS A 94 -5.46 -8.01 -7.64
C LYS A 94 -5.40 -9.10 -8.69
N VAL A 95 -4.39 -9.96 -8.58
CA VAL A 95 -4.25 -11.20 -9.35
C VAL A 95 -4.71 -12.39 -8.50
N PRO A 96 -5.42 -13.35 -9.05
CA PRO A 96 -5.78 -14.57 -8.34
C PRO A 96 -4.53 -15.35 -7.91
N PRO A 97 -4.52 -15.96 -6.71
CA PRO A 97 -3.34 -16.70 -6.25
C PRO A 97 -3.06 -17.97 -7.06
N ASN A 98 -4.04 -18.47 -7.81
CA ASN A 98 -3.90 -19.62 -8.72
C ASN A 98 -3.51 -19.23 -10.15
N ASP A 99 -3.19 -17.98 -10.40
CA ASP A 99 -2.61 -17.54 -11.67
C ASP A 99 -1.29 -18.28 -11.96
N GLU A 100 -1.09 -18.68 -13.21
CA GLU A 100 0.04 -19.51 -13.61
C GLU A 100 1.39 -18.85 -13.30
N LEU A 101 1.48 -17.54 -13.49
CA LEU A 101 2.71 -16.78 -13.24
C LEU A 101 2.98 -16.64 -11.73
N VAL A 102 1.94 -16.51 -10.91
CA VAL A 102 2.05 -16.51 -9.44
C VAL A 102 2.54 -17.87 -8.94
N GLN A 103 2.00 -18.96 -9.50
CA GLN A 103 2.43 -20.32 -9.16
C GLN A 103 3.88 -20.61 -9.61
N LEU A 104 4.25 -20.18 -10.79
CA LEU A 104 5.63 -20.25 -11.28
C LEU A 104 6.60 -19.52 -10.35
N ALA A 105 6.30 -18.27 -10.02
CA ALA A 105 7.11 -17.47 -9.12
C ALA A 105 7.23 -18.10 -7.73
N GLY A 106 6.14 -18.65 -7.20
CA GLY A 106 6.13 -19.35 -5.91
C GLY A 106 7.03 -20.58 -5.90
N ARG A 107 6.96 -21.42 -6.94
CA ARG A 107 7.82 -22.59 -7.08
C ARG A 107 9.31 -22.21 -7.17
N LEU A 108 9.64 -21.26 -8.03
CA LEU A 108 11.01 -20.79 -8.20
C LEU A 108 11.57 -20.08 -6.95
N ALA A 109 10.71 -19.37 -6.20
CA ALA A 109 11.11 -18.81 -4.92
C ALA A 109 11.52 -19.90 -3.92
N LYS A 110 10.75 -20.99 -3.84
CA LYS A 110 11.10 -22.13 -2.99
C LYS A 110 12.45 -22.75 -3.37
N GLU A 111 12.69 -22.92 -4.67
CA GLU A 111 13.95 -23.47 -5.18
C GLU A 111 15.16 -22.57 -4.86
N VAL A 112 15.02 -21.26 -5.07
CA VAL A 112 16.12 -20.30 -4.91
C VAL A 112 16.40 -19.94 -3.45
N TYR A 113 15.35 -19.77 -2.65
CA TYR A 113 15.48 -19.37 -1.24
C TYR A 113 15.46 -20.54 -0.25
N GLY A 114 15.18 -21.77 -0.71
CA GLY A 114 15.19 -22.98 0.13
C GLY A 114 14.07 -23.04 1.17
N ARG A 115 13.03 -22.23 1.02
CA ARG A 115 11.88 -22.16 1.94
C ARG A 115 10.59 -21.85 1.18
N ASP A 116 9.45 -22.25 1.74
CA ASP A 116 8.17 -21.94 1.14
C ASP A 116 7.93 -20.42 1.12
N PRO A 117 7.50 -19.86 -0.04
CA PRO A 117 7.17 -18.46 -0.13
C PRO A 117 5.86 -18.15 0.61
N VAL A 118 5.74 -16.93 1.10
CA VAL A 118 4.48 -16.40 1.59
C VAL A 118 3.82 -15.62 0.46
N VAL A 119 2.64 -16.06 0.04
CA VAL A 119 1.83 -15.36 -0.96
C VAL A 119 0.85 -14.45 -0.23
N TRP A 120 1.12 -13.14 -0.26
CA TRP A 120 0.23 -12.14 0.29
C TRP A 120 -0.93 -11.87 -0.69
N PRO A 121 -2.19 -11.86 -0.22
CA PRO A 121 -3.35 -11.59 -1.08
C PRO A 121 -3.39 -10.15 -1.59
N TYR A 122 -2.78 -9.22 -0.86
CA TYR A 122 -2.60 -7.81 -1.20
C TYR A 122 -1.23 -7.30 -0.75
N LEU A 123 -0.69 -6.35 -1.50
CA LEU A 123 0.37 -5.48 -1.02
C LEU A 123 -0.28 -4.34 -0.24
N ASP A 124 0.21 -4.05 0.95
CA ASP A 124 -0.22 -2.94 1.80
C ASP A 124 0.33 -1.56 1.35
N GLY A 125 0.82 -1.50 0.14
CA GLY A 125 1.34 -0.33 -0.54
C GLY A 125 0.50 0.12 -1.73
N THR A 126 0.79 1.30 -2.26
CA THR A 126 0.17 1.82 -3.49
C THR A 126 1.21 1.95 -4.58
N ALA A 127 0.91 1.35 -5.74
CA ALA A 127 1.69 1.53 -6.96
C ALA A 127 0.74 1.43 -8.18
N PRO A 128 1.14 1.93 -9.34
CA PRO A 128 0.27 2.01 -10.52
C PRO A 128 0.07 0.66 -11.22
N PHE A 129 0.09 -0.45 -10.48
CA PHE A 129 0.00 -1.79 -11.06
C PHE A 129 -1.28 -2.03 -11.85
N GLY A 130 -2.42 -1.55 -11.36
CA GLY A 130 -3.70 -1.69 -12.07
C GLY A 130 -3.80 -0.93 -13.40
N LEU A 131 -2.84 -0.05 -13.70
CA LEU A 131 -2.80 0.63 -14.99
C LEU A 131 -2.19 -0.25 -16.10
N PHE A 132 -1.27 -1.14 -15.76
CA PHE A 132 -0.63 -2.00 -16.76
C PHE A 132 -1.63 -2.91 -17.48
N PRO A 133 -2.45 -3.72 -16.81
CA PRO A 133 -3.45 -4.54 -17.47
C PRO A 133 -4.43 -3.72 -18.31
N ARG A 134 -4.74 -2.52 -17.87
CA ARG A 134 -5.67 -1.63 -18.56
C ARG A 134 -5.14 -1.11 -19.90
N TYR A 135 -3.84 -0.82 -20.00
CA TYR A 135 -3.25 -0.15 -21.16
C TYR A 135 -2.44 -1.07 -22.06
N ILE A 136 -1.80 -2.09 -21.53
CA ILE A 136 -0.94 -3.00 -22.29
C ILE A 136 -1.40 -4.46 -22.24
N GLY A 137 -2.43 -4.78 -21.47
CA GLY A 137 -2.92 -6.15 -21.27
C GLY A 137 -2.03 -6.99 -20.36
N GLY A 138 -2.48 -8.23 -20.08
CA GLY A 138 -1.79 -9.17 -19.19
C GLY A 138 -1.95 -8.84 -17.72
N ASP A 139 -1.68 -9.83 -16.88
CA ASP A 139 -1.67 -9.67 -15.43
C ASP A 139 -0.31 -9.20 -14.92
N ILE A 140 -0.31 -8.54 -13.77
CA ILE A 140 0.90 -8.07 -13.12
C ILE A 140 0.81 -8.37 -11.62
N PHE A 141 1.91 -8.81 -11.05
CA PHE A 141 2.02 -9.04 -9.61
C PHE A 141 3.40 -8.63 -9.10
N VAL A 142 3.50 -8.47 -7.80
CA VAL A 142 4.73 -8.04 -7.15
C VAL A 142 5.45 -9.23 -6.55
N ILE A 143 6.73 -9.33 -6.82
CA ILE A 143 7.61 -10.31 -6.19
C ILE A 143 8.60 -9.61 -5.25
N GLY A 144 8.72 -10.13 -4.04
CA GLY A 144 9.72 -9.69 -3.09
C GLY A 144 11.06 -10.33 -3.37
N LEU A 145 12.12 -9.55 -3.34
CA LEU A 145 13.50 -10.02 -3.52
C LEU A 145 14.17 -10.46 -2.21
N GLY A 146 13.38 -10.62 -1.15
CA GLY A 146 13.83 -11.23 0.11
C GLY A 146 14.45 -10.28 1.15
N ALA A 147 14.42 -8.97 0.95
CA ALA A 147 14.85 -8.03 1.99
C ALA A 147 13.82 -7.96 3.14
N PRO A 148 14.17 -8.31 4.38
CA PRO A 148 13.24 -8.24 5.50
C PRO A 148 12.90 -6.78 5.83
N PHE A 149 11.62 -6.44 5.95
CA PHE A 149 11.16 -5.09 6.28
C PHE A 149 11.81 -4.54 7.56
N ALA A 150 11.95 -5.39 8.58
CA ALA A 150 12.51 -5.01 9.88
C ALA A 150 13.98 -4.58 9.85
N THR A 151 14.75 -5.01 8.86
CA THR A 151 16.20 -4.71 8.78
C THR A 151 16.57 -3.89 7.56
N ALA A 152 15.70 -3.83 6.55
CA ALA A 152 15.95 -3.10 5.32
C ALA A 152 15.79 -1.57 5.48
N ASN A 153 15.18 -1.09 6.56
CA ASN A 153 14.86 0.33 6.78
C ASN A 153 14.10 0.96 5.60
N THR A 154 13.18 0.22 5.01
CA THR A 154 12.43 0.67 3.83
C THR A 154 11.74 2.01 4.09
N HIS A 155 11.93 2.99 3.21
CA HIS A 155 11.46 4.38 3.34
C HIS A 155 12.06 5.16 4.54
N ALA A 156 13.20 4.72 5.05
CA ALA A 156 13.88 5.36 6.18
C ALA A 156 15.37 5.62 5.87
N PRO A 157 16.06 6.44 6.67
CA PRO A 157 17.52 6.59 6.55
C PRO A 157 18.23 5.23 6.66
N ASN A 158 19.30 5.08 5.87
CA ASN A 158 20.07 3.84 5.76
C ASN A 158 19.29 2.64 5.21
N GLU A 159 18.33 2.88 4.31
CA GLU A 159 17.69 1.81 3.56
C GLU A 159 18.75 0.93 2.88
N ASN A 160 18.62 -0.38 3.05
CA ASN A 160 19.68 -1.31 2.65
C ASN A 160 19.16 -2.68 2.24
N ILE A 161 19.99 -3.40 1.50
CA ILE A 161 19.85 -4.82 1.20
C ILE A 161 21.21 -5.48 1.35
N SER A 162 21.28 -6.70 1.88
CA SER A 162 22.55 -7.44 1.93
C SER A 162 22.99 -7.88 0.52
N ILE A 163 24.30 -8.00 0.32
CA ILE A 163 24.86 -8.49 -0.95
C ILE A 163 24.33 -9.89 -1.28
N GLU A 164 24.20 -10.75 -0.29
CA GLU A 164 23.66 -12.10 -0.46
C GLU A 164 22.21 -12.06 -0.95
N GLN A 165 21.36 -11.26 -0.32
CA GLN A 165 19.96 -11.09 -0.73
C GLN A 165 19.85 -10.51 -2.13
N TYR A 166 20.67 -9.53 -2.46
CA TYR A 166 20.72 -8.93 -3.79
C TYR A 166 21.09 -9.96 -4.87
N LEU A 167 22.15 -10.74 -4.66
CA LEU A 167 22.57 -11.79 -5.59
C LEU A 167 21.55 -12.92 -5.72
N THR A 168 20.92 -13.30 -4.60
CA THR A 168 19.83 -14.29 -4.61
C THR A 168 18.62 -13.78 -5.37
N GLY A 169 18.27 -12.51 -5.21
CA GLY A 169 17.22 -11.85 -5.97
C GLY A 169 17.48 -11.84 -7.48
N ILE A 170 18.73 -11.60 -7.89
CA ILE A 170 19.13 -11.70 -9.31
C ILE A 170 18.91 -13.11 -9.85
N LYS A 171 19.33 -14.16 -9.13
CA LYS A 171 19.10 -15.55 -9.52
C LYS A 171 17.61 -15.86 -9.65
N TYR A 172 16.82 -15.41 -8.71
CA TYR A 172 15.38 -15.61 -8.72
C TYR A 172 14.74 -14.97 -9.95
N MET A 173 15.03 -13.71 -10.23
CA MET A 173 14.54 -13.01 -11.42
C MET A 173 14.98 -13.68 -12.71
N ALA A 174 16.25 -14.09 -12.81
CA ALA A 174 16.76 -14.78 -13.98
C ALA A 174 16.02 -16.10 -14.25
N ASN A 175 15.73 -16.88 -13.20
CA ASN A 175 14.97 -18.11 -13.34
C ASN A 175 13.53 -17.86 -13.80
N ILE A 176 12.86 -16.82 -13.29
CA ILE A 176 11.51 -16.45 -13.73
C ILE A 176 11.52 -16.12 -15.23
N PHE A 177 12.43 -15.25 -15.67
CA PHE A 177 12.51 -14.90 -17.08
C PHE A 177 12.84 -16.08 -17.97
N TYR A 178 13.75 -16.93 -17.54
CA TYR A 178 14.13 -18.12 -18.30
C TYR A 178 12.94 -19.08 -18.47
N GLU A 179 12.25 -19.43 -17.40
CA GLU A 179 11.13 -20.38 -17.48
C GLU A 179 9.84 -19.79 -18.07
N TYR A 180 9.67 -18.49 -18.01
CA TYR A 180 8.51 -17.83 -18.61
C TYR A 180 8.67 -17.62 -20.12
N LEU A 181 9.90 -17.44 -20.61
CA LEU A 181 10.18 -17.13 -22.01
C LEU A 181 10.62 -18.36 -22.86
N CYS A 182 11.00 -19.45 -22.21
CA CYS A 182 11.43 -20.68 -22.86
C CYS A 182 10.45 -21.83 -22.68
#